data_9caa78b1a19d67eef40a9c138a54662b
#
_entry.id   9caa78b1a19d67eef40a9c138a54662b
#
_cell.length_a   1.000
_cell.length_b   1.000
_cell.length_c   1.000
_cell.angle_alpha   90.00
_cell.angle_beta   90.00
_cell.angle_gamma   90.00
#
_symmetry.space_group_name_H-M   'P 1'
#
loop_
_entity.id
_entity.type
_entity.pdbx_description
1 polymer ?
#
loop_
_entity_poly.entity_id
_entity_poly.type
_entity_poly.pdbx_seq_one_letter_code
_entity_poly.pdbx_strand_id
1 'polypeptide(L)' 'MTPGKKLKELRGKRSYKEIANALGISESAYVKYERGERIPRDSIKKKIADFFGTSVEDIFFAHLSTKVD' A
#
# COMPACT_ATOMS: atom_id res chain seq x y z
N MET A 1 -4.98 11.06 5.51
CA MET A 1 -4.57 10.46 4.25
C MET A 1 -5.04 9.02 4.17
N THR A 2 -5.53 8.62 3.03
CA THR A 2 -6.00 7.24 2.88
C THR A 2 -4.83 6.33 2.54
N PRO A 3 -4.96 5.02 2.81
CA PRO A 3 -3.90 4.09 2.42
C PRO A 3 -3.59 4.12 0.94
N GLY A 4 -4.60 4.29 0.09
CA GLY A 4 -4.36 4.35 -1.35
C GLY A 4 -3.51 5.53 -1.74
N LYS A 5 -3.72 6.67 -1.13
CA LYS A 5 -2.90 7.85 -1.40
C LYS A 5 -1.48 7.64 -0.94
N LYS A 6 -1.31 7.01 0.21
CA LYS A 6 0.02 6.70 0.71
C LYS A 6 0.75 5.75 -0.24
N LEU A 7 0.05 4.73 -0.73
CA LEU A 7 0.63 3.81 -1.69
C LEU A 7 1.08 4.52 -2.97
N LYS A 8 0.26 5.43 -3.45
CA LYS A 8 0.60 6.18 -4.65
C LYS A 8 1.87 7.00 -4.43
N GLU A 9 1.99 7.63 -3.29
CA GLU A 9 3.19 8.40 -2.97
C GLU A 9 4.43 7.51 -2.92
N LEU A 10 4.31 6.36 -2.27
CA LEU A 10 5.43 5.44 -2.15
C LEU A 10 5.83 4.86 -3.50
N ARG A 11 4.85 4.60 -4.37
CA ARG A 11 5.15 4.08 -5.70
C ARG A 11 5.98 5.07 -6.52
N GLY A 12 5.70 6.34 -6.39
CA GLY A 12 6.44 7.37 -7.12
C GLY A 12 6.28 7.21 -8.61
N LYS A 13 7.40 7.10 -9.32
CA LYS A 13 7.39 6.99 -10.77
C LYS A 13 7.37 5.56 -11.28
N ARG A 14 7.34 4.58 -10.38
CA ARG A 14 7.32 3.18 -10.80
C ARG A 14 5.96 2.82 -11.37
N SER A 15 5.91 1.85 -12.28
CA SER A 15 4.64 1.45 -12.87
C SER A 15 3.89 0.51 -11.93
N TYR A 16 2.57 0.42 -12.12
CA TYR A 16 1.78 -0.55 -11.36
C TYR A 16 2.31 -1.95 -11.57
N LYS A 17 2.70 -2.28 -12.81
CA LYS A 17 3.19 -3.61 -13.13
C LYS A 17 4.45 -3.95 -12.34
N GLU A 18 5.34 -3.00 -12.25
CA GLU A 18 6.59 -3.20 -11.53
C GLU A 18 6.33 -3.52 -10.06
N ILE A 19 5.44 -2.74 -9.43
CA ILE A 19 5.12 -2.96 -8.02
C ILE A 19 4.39 -4.30 -7.85
N ALA A 20 3.40 -4.58 -8.71
CA ALA A 20 2.63 -5.81 -8.59
C ALA A 20 3.52 -7.04 -8.75
N ASN A 21 4.46 -7.01 -9.70
CA ASN A 21 5.39 -8.11 -9.88
C ASN A 21 6.24 -8.32 -8.62
N ALA A 22 6.72 -7.25 -8.04
CA ALA A 22 7.54 -7.34 -6.83
C ALA A 22 6.76 -7.93 -5.66
N LEU A 23 5.47 -7.65 -5.60
CA LEU A 23 4.62 -8.16 -4.52
C LEU A 23 4.03 -9.53 -4.82
N GLY A 24 4.18 -10.03 -6.03
CA GLY A 24 3.61 -11.33 -6.40
C GLY A 24 2.10 -11.32 -6.56
N ILE A 25 1.54 -10.18 -6.96
CA ILE A 25 0.09 -10.04 -7.15
C ILE A 25 -0.18 -9.52 -8.55
N SER A 26 -1.45 -9.51 -8.95
CA SER A 26 -1.80 -9.00 -10.27
C SER A 26 -1.76 -7.48 -10.27
N GLU A 27 -1.52 -6.91 -11.44
CA GLU A 27 -1.53 -5.47 -11.60
C GLU A 27 -2.91 -4.90 -11.24
N SER A 28 -3.96 -5.60 -11.66
CA SER A 28 -5.33 -5.19 -11.35
C SER A 28 -5.57 -5.10 -9.86
N ALA A 29 -5.07 -6.06 -9.10
CA ALA A 29 -5.22 -6.05 -7.66
C ALA A 29 -4.52 -4.84 -7.04
N TYR A 30 -3.30 -4.58 -7.48
CA TYR A 30 -2.57 -3.45 -6.92
C TYR A 30 -3.25 -2.11 -7.22
N VAL A 31 -3.75 -1.96 -8.45
CA VAL A 31 -4.46 -0.74 -8.83
C VAL A 31 -5.66 -0.51 -7.93
N LYS A 32 -6.40 -1.57 -7.61
CA LYS A 32 -7.56 -1.46 -6.73
C LYS A 32 -7.16 -1.02 -5.32
N TYR A 33 -6.00 -1.46 -4.86
CA TYR A 33 -5.50 -1.04 -3.55
C TYR A 33 -5.23 0.47 -3.54
N GLU A 34 -4.59 1.00 -4.59
CA GLU A 34 -4.32 2.43 -4.66
C GLU A 34 -5.60 3.25 -4.78
N ARG A 35 -6.60 2.71 -5.47
CA ARG A 35 -7.85 3.43 -5.66
C ARG A 35 -8.80 3.32 -4.48
N GLY A 36 -8.44 2.51 -3.49
CA GLY A 36 -9.30 2.33 -2.33
C GLY A 36 -10.49 1.43 -2.58
N GLU A 37 -10.48 0.71 -3.70
CA GLU A 37 -11.59 -0.19 -4.04
C GLU A 37 -11.46 -1.55 -3.36
N ARG A 38 -10.28 -1.85 -2.84
CA ARG A 38 -10.04 -3.13 -2.20
C ARG A 38 -8.98 -2.95 -1.13
N ILE A 39 -9.14 -3.64 -0.02
CA ILE A 39 -8.16 -3.60 1.06
C ILE A 39 -7.34 -4.90 1.02
N PRO A 40 -6.01 -4.83 0.97
CA PRO A 40 -5.20 -6.04 0.95
C PRO A 40 -5.35 -6.81 2.24
N ARG A 41 -5.24 -8.14 2.16
CA ARG A 41 -5.23 -8.96 3.36
C ARG A 41 -3.92 -8.72 4.11
N ASP A 42 -3.88 -9.17 5.35
CA ASP A 42 -2.73 -8.87 6.22
C ASP A 42 -1.40 -9.31 5.65
N SER A 43 -1.34 -10.49 5.03
CA SER A 43 -0.08 -10.96 4.46
C SER A 43 0.41 -10.06 3.33
N ILE A 44 -0.51 -9.51 2.54
CA ILE A 44 -0.15 -8.60 1.46
C ILE A 44 0.24 -7.24 2.03
N LYS A 45 -0.45 -6.78 3.07
CA LYS A 45 -0.07 -5.52 3.73
C LYS A 45 1.38 -5.58 4.20
N LYS A 46 1.78 -6.70 4.77
CA LYS A 46 3.15 -6.85 5.24
C LYS A 46 4.14 -6.83 4.08
N LYS A 47 3.82 -7.51 2.98
CA LYS A 47 4.68 -7.49 1.81
C LYS A 47 4.83 -6.08 1.26
N ILE A 48 3.75 -5.33 1.21
CA ILE A 48 3.77 -3.95 0.73
C ILE A 48 4.68 -3.11 1.62
N ALA A 49 4.51 -3.21 2.93
CA ALA A 49 5.31 -2.44 3.86
C ALA A 49 6.79 -2.80 3.73
N ASP A 50 7.10 -4.08 3.64
CA ASP A 50 8.47 -4.53 3.49
C ASP A 50 9.10 -4.02 2.19
N PHE A 51 8.33 -4.07 1.09
CA PHE A 51 8.84 -3.63 -0.20
C PHE A 51 9.16 -2.15 -0.19
N PHE A 52 8.32 -1.34 0.42
CA PHE A 52 8.55 0.11 0.47
C PHE A 52 9.43 0.54 1.64
N GLY A 53 9.87 -0.38 2.47
CA GLY A 53 10.75 -0.05 3.59
C GLY A 53 10.08 0.75 4.69
N THR A 54 8.82 0.45 4.95
CA THR A 54 8.07 1.16 5.97
C THR A 54 7.25 0.14 6.79
N SER A 55 6.36 0.60 7.63
CA SER A 55 5.56 -0.29 8.44
C SER A 55 4.13 -0.34 7.95
N VAL A 56 3.41 -1.41 8.31
CA VAL A 56 1.99 -1.53 7.99
C VAL A 56 1.21 -0.36 8.58
N GLU A 57 1.57 0.03 9.80
CA GLU A 57 0.91 1.15 10.46
C GLU A 57 1.06 2.45 9.68
N ASP A 58 2.23 2.71 9.16
CA ASP A 58 2.48 3.95 8.43
C ASP A 58 1.65 4.04 7.15
N ILE A 59 1.37 2.91 6.53
CA ILE A 59 0.60 2.91 5.29
C ILE A 59 -0.89 2.83 5.57
N PHE A 60 -1.30 1.85 6.37
CA PHE A 60 -2.71 1.48 6.47
C PHE A 60 -3.41 2.04 7.68
N PHE A 61 -2.66 2.46 8.68
CA PHE A 61 -3.26 2.94 9.92
C PHE A 61 -2.76 4.32 10.35
N ALA A 62 -2.13 5.05 9.43
CA ALA A 62 -1.59 6.36 9.76
C ALA A 62 -2.68 7.30 10.28
N HIS A 63 -3.87 7.21 9.69
CA HIS A 63 -4.96 8.08 10.12
C HIS A 63 -5.46 7.76 11.53
N LEU A 64 -5.18 6.55 12.01
CA LEU A 64 -5.58 6.18 13.35
C LEU A 64 -4.53 6.58 14.37
N SER A 65 -3.26 6.50 13.98
CA SER A 65 -2.20 6.78 14.93
C SER A 65 -2.06 8.26 15.23
N THR A 66 -2.52 9.12 14.36
CA THR A 66 -2.34 10.53 14.58
C THR A 66 -3.20 11.08 15.66
N LYS A 67 -4.20 10.39 16.11
CA LYS A 67 -5.01 10.90 17.09
C LYS A 67 -4.66 10.66 18.40
N VAL A 68 -3.87 9.91 18.60
CA VAL A 68 -3.50 9.66 19.88
C VAL A 68 -3.24 10.80 20.65
N ASP A 69 -3.18 11.35 20.69
CA ASP A 69 -2.89 12.18 21.52
C ASP A 69 -3.18 12.91 21.70
#